data_dd564c7d6ddca21985bbdf1adbdc065a
#
_entry.id   dd564c7d6ddca21985bbdf1adbdc065a
#
_cell.length_a   1.000
_cell.length_b   1.000
_cell.length_c   1.000
_cell.angle_alpha   90.00
_cell.angle_beta   90.00
_cell.angle_gamma   90.00
#
_symmetry.space_group_name_H-M   'P 1'
#
loop_
_entity.id
_entity.type
_entity.pdbx_description
1 polymer ?
#
loop_
_entity_poly.entity_id
_entity_poly.type
_entity_poly.pdbx_seq_one_letter_code
_entity_poly.pdbx_strand_id
1 'polypeptide(L)'
;MARGTGGVPPIGAAGAATEGKVVAFDSKRGLGEIRGEDDRTYPFHCTEIADGTREIPVGAAVEFTVAPGSLGRWEAVGIRRRPAPG
;
A
#
# COMPACT_ATOMS: atom_id res chain seq x y z
N MET A 1 5.28 -28.26 -3.93
CA MET A 1 5.25 -27.72 -4.00
C MET A 1 4.97 -26.82 -3.34
N ALA A 2 5.10 -26.51 -3.00
CA ALA A 2 4.82 -25.83 -2.61
C ALA A 2 4.74 -24.98 -2.53
N ARG A 3 4.56 -24.63 -2.42
CA ARG A 3 4.50 -23.87 -2.39
C ARG A 3 4.24 -23.06 -2.14
N GLY A 4 4.24 -23.13 -2.18
CA GLY A 4 3.84 -21.96 -2.54
C GLY A 4 3.83 -20.86 -1.74
N THR A 5 3.79 -20.97 -0.64
CA THR A 5 3.76 -19.86 0.18
C THR A 5 4.92 -18.97 -0.09
N GLY A 6 4.77 -17.77 -0.21
CA GLY A 6 5.81 -16.84 -0.40
C GLY A 6 6.55 -16.98 -1.72
N GLY A 7 6.13 -17.92 -2.54
CA GLY A 7 6.81 -18.12 -3.78
C GLY A 7 6.55 -17.02 -4.79
N VAL A 8 5.40 -16.40 -4.71
CA VAL A 8 5.03 -15.37 -5.67
C VAL A 8 4.91 -14.04 -4.93
N PRO A 9 5.76 -13.07 -5.26
CA PRO A 9 5.65 -11.78 -4.61
C PRO A 9 4.37 -11.07 -5.04
N PRO A 10 3.89 -10.15 -4.21
CA PRO A 10 2.72 -9.36 -4.60
C PRO A 10 3.06 -8.38 -5.71
N ILE A 11 2.02 -7.80 -6.29
CA ILE A 11 2.21 -6.77 -7.30
C ILE A 11 3.02 -5.63 -6.69
N GLY A 12 3.83 -4.99 -7.49
CA GLY A 12 4.65 -3.89 -7.04
C GLY A 12 5.87 -4.27 -6.24
N ALA A 13 6.07 -5.56 -5.94
CA ALA A 13 7.17 -5.97 -5.08
C ALA A 13 8.53 -5.82 -5.75
N ALA A 14 8.57 -5.76 -7.06
CA ALA A 14 9.83 -5.61 -7.78
C ALA A 14 10.20 -4.15 -7.98
N GLY A 15 9.56 -3.24 -7.28
CA GLY A 15 9.82 -1.82 -7.41
C GLY A 15 8.90 -1.11 -8.39
N ALA A 16 8.06 -1.85 -9.08
CA ALA A 16 7.11 -1.24 -10.00
C ALA A 16 5.91 -0.71 -9.23
N ALA A 17 5.46 0.48 -9.59
CA ALA A 17 4.30 1.05 -8.94
C ALA A 17 3.04 0.31 -9.35
N THR A 18 2.11 0.19 -8.43
CA THR A 18 0.82 -0.40 -8.69
C THR A 18 -0.26 0.50 -8.12
N GLU A 19 -1.50 0.20 -8.44
CA GLU A 19 -2.61 1.04 -8.03
C GLU A 19 -3.45 0.35 -6.98
N GLY A 20 -4.10 1.15 -6.15
CA GLY A 20 -4.99 0.62 -5.15
C GLY A 20 -5.85 1.72 -4.58
N LYS A 21 -6.53 1.38 -3.49
CA LYS A 21 -7.43 2.30 -2.82
C LYS A 21 -7.25 2.18 -1.32
N VAL A 22 -7.24 3.30 -0.64
CA VAL A 22 -7.16 3.31 0.81
C VAL A 22 -8.47 2.76 1.37
N VAL A 23 -8.38 1.71 2.17
CA VAL A 23 -9.56 1.09 2.75
C VAL A 23 -9.67 1.31 4.26
N ALA A 24 -8.60 1.76 4.89
CA ALA A 24 -8.64 2.07 6.33
C ALA A 24 -7.51 3.06 6.63
N PHE A 25 -7.74 3.92 7.61
CA PHE A 25 -6.70 4.83 8.09
C PHE A 25 -7.03 5.27 9.51
N ASP A 26 -6.03 5.13 10.39
CA ASP A 26 -6.13 5.56 11.78
C ASP A 26 -5.16 6.72 11.97
N SER A 27 -5.68 7.94 12.02
CA SER A 27 -4.83 9.13 12.08
C SER A 27 -4.08 9.22 13.39
N LYS A 28 -4.60 8.66 14.46
CA LYS A 28 -3.90 8.72 15.74
C LYS A 28 -2.66 7.85 15.74
N ARG A 29 -2.74 6.70 15.12
CA ARG A 29 -1.61 5.79 15.04
C ARG A 29 -0.73 6.06 13.83
N GLY A 30 -1.26 6.76 12.85
CA GLY A 30 -0.54 6.95 11.60
C GLY A 30 -0.41 5.67 10.81
N LEU A 31 -1.39 4.79 10.89
CA LEU A 31 -1.38 3.51 10.21
C LEU A 31 -2.60 3.37 9.35
N GLY A 32 -2.44 2.74 8.20
CA GLY A 32 -3.56 2.52 7.31
C GLY A 32 -3.40 1.26 6.50
N GLU A 33 -4.35 1.03 5.61
CA GLU A 33 -4.33 -0.12 4.73
C GLU A 33 -4.78 0.28 3.35
N ILE A 34 -4.13 -0.31 2.35
CA ILE A 34 -4.46 -0.10 0.95
C ILE A 34 -4.80 -1.45 0.34
N ARG A 35 -5.91 -1.50 -0.40
CA ARG A 35 -6.25 -2.68 -1.17
C ARG A 35 -5.71 -2.50 -2.57
N GLY A 36 -4.86 -3.42 -2.99
CA GLY A 36 -4.24 -3.37 -4.31
C GLY A 36 -5.11 -4.03 -5.38
N GLU A 37 -4.61 -3.99 -6.60
CA GLU A 37 -5.30 -4.58 -7.74
C GLU A 37 -5.43 -6.10 -7.63
N ASP A 38 -4.57 -6.71 -6.82
CA ASP A 38 -4.59 -8.15 -6.60
C ASP A 38 -5.56 -8.55 -5.49
N ASP A 39 -6.38 -7.62 -5.02
CA ASP A 39 -7.33 -7.80 -3.92
C ASP A 39 -6.66 -8.07 -2.57
N ARG A 40 -5.36 -7.94 -2.50
CA ARG A 40 -4.65 -8.05 -1.24
C ARG A 40 -4.63 -6.70 -0.55
N THR A 41 -4.61 -6.73 0.78
CA THR A 41 -4.55 -5.53 1.59
C THR A 41 -3.14 -5.39 2.14
N TYR A 42 -2.58 -4.19 2.01
CA TYR A 42 -1.22 -3.90 2.46
C TYR A 42 -1.25 -2.82 3.52
N PRO A 43 -0.65 -3.06 4.67
CA PRO A 43 -0.55 -1.99 5.68
C PRO A 43 0.47 -0.94 5.25
N PHE A 44 0.29 0.27 5.72
CA PHE A 44 1.26 1.31 5.49
C PHE A 44 1.34 2.26 6.68
N HIS A 45 2.47 2.93 6.78
CA HIS A 45 2.71 3.97 7.77
C HIS A 45 2.44 5.33 7.14
N CYS A 46 1.94 6.27 7.91
CA CYS A 46 1.65 7.60 7.37
C CYS A 46 2.89 8.28 6.79
N THR A 47 4.07 7.91 7.27
CA THR A 47 5.31 8.47 6.74
C THR A 47 5.56 8.04 5.30
N GLU A 48 4.85 7.03 4.82
CA GLU A 48 5.00 6.59 3.43
C GLU A 48 4.12 7.35 2.46
N ILE A 49 3.31 8.27 2.95
CA ILE A 49 2.52 9.12 2.06
C ILE A 49 3.46 10.18 1.49
N ALA A 50 3.66 10.12 0.18
CA ALA A 50 4.75 10.84 -0.45
C ALA A 50 4.61 12.35 -0.37
N ASP A 51 3.39 12.87 -0.26
CA ASP A 51 3.19 14.32 -0.20
C ASP A 51 3.41 14.89 1.21
N GLY A 52 3.73 14.04 2.17
CA GLY A 52 4.06 14.51 3.51
C GLY A 52 2.89 14.90 4.38
N THR A 53 1.66 14.67 3.92
CA THR A 53 0.49 15.14 4.67
C THR A 53 0.22 14.32 5.92
N ARG A 54 0.67 13.07 5.97
CA ARG A 54 0.44 12.16 7.08
C ARG A 54 -1.03 11.82 7.29
N GLU A 55 -1.88 12.20 6.38
CA GLU A 55 -3.28 11.84 6.39
C GLU A 55 -3.73 11.56 4.99
N ILE A 56 -4.65 10.61 4.86
CA ILE A 56 -5.19 10.28 3.56
C ILE A 56 -6.61 9.75 3.76
N PRO A 57 -7.58 10.21 2.97
CA PRO A 57 -8.95 9.77 3.18
C PRO A 57 -9.16 8.35 2.71
N VAL A 58 -10.01 7.63 3.44
CA VAL A 58 -10.47 6.33 3.01
C VAL A 58 -11.22 6.50 1.69
N GLY A 59 -10.93 5.62 0.76
CA GLY A 59 -11.51 5.71 -0.59
C GLY A 59 -10.61 6.38 -1.59
N ALA A 60 -9.52 7.01 -1.15
CA ALA A 60 -8.63 7.69 -2.08
C ALA A 60 -7.93 6.68 -2.99
N ALA A 61 -7.89 6.99 -4.27
CA ALA A 61 -7.14 6.21 -5.23
C ALA A 61 -5.67 6.58 -5.10
N VAL A 62 -4.81 5.56 -5.05
CA VAL A 62 -3.38 5.78 -4.82
C VAL A 62 -2.56 4.90 -5.74
N GLU A 63 -1.30 5.29 -5.87
CA GLU A 63 -0.27 4.51 -6.51
C GLU A 63 0.79 4.23 -5.45
N PHE A 64 1.33 3.02 -5.43
CA PHE A 64 2.28 2.65 -4.38
C PHE A 64 3.15 1.51 -4.87
N THR A 65 4.22 1.24 -4.12
CA THR A 65 5.01 0.03 -4.33
C THR A 65 4.89 -0.81 -3.07
N VAL A 66 5.33 -2.06 -3.16
CA VAL A 66 5.24 -3.00 -2.04
C VAL A 66 6.64 -3.40 -1.64
N ALA A 67 6.90 -3.41 -0.34
CA ALA A 67 8.23 -3.75 0.17
C ALA A 67 8.08 -4.65 1.37
N PRO A 68 9.10 -5.47 1.67
CA PRO A 68 9.07 -6.27 2.88
C PRO A 68 9.08 -5.36 4.10
N GLY A 69 8.19 -5.64 5.02
CA GLY A 69 8.12 -4.90 6.26
C GLY A 69 8.48 -5.77 7.45
N SER A 70 8.13 -5.29 8.62
CA SER A 70 8.41 -6.01 9.84
C SER A 70 7.65 -7.33 9.88
N LEU A 71 8.23 -8.31 10.56
CA LEU A 71 7.59 -9.59 10.80
C LEU A 71 7.22 -10.33 9.52
N GLY A 72 7.95 -10.08 8.46
CA GLY A 72 7.74 -10.79 7.21
C GLY A 72 6.50 -10.39 6.45
N ARG A 73 5.90 -9.27 6.80
CA ARG A 73 4.70 -8.80 6.10
C ARG A 73 5.08 -7.85 4.97
N TRP A 74 4.30 -7.88 3.91
CA TRP A 74 4.47 -6.92 2.84
C TRP A 74 3.73 -5.64 3.18
N GLU A 75 4.36 -4.51 2.91
CA GLU A 75 3.80 -3.20 3.24
C GLU A 75 3.79 -2.31 2.02
N ALA A 76 2.84 -1.37 2.01
CA ALA A 76 2.79 -0.38 0.94
C ALA A 76 3.72 0.77 1.29
N VAL A 77 4.52 1.20 0.33
CA VAL A 77 5.47 2.30 0.51
C VAL A 77 5.39 3.24 -0.69
N GLY A 78 5.89 4.46 -0.49
CA GLY A 78 5.93 5.44 -1.57
C GLY A 78 4.55 5.76 -2.11
N ILE A 79 3.60 6.01 -1.23
CA ILE A 79 2.20 6.16 -1.59
C ILE A 79 1.96 7.55 -2.17
N ARG A 80 1.37 7.59 -3.35
CA ARG A 80 0.99 8.85 -3.99
C ARG A 80 -0.49 8.81 -4.30
N ARG A 81 -1.17 9.91 -4.03
CA ARG A 81 -2.56 10.01 -4.41
C ARG A 81 -2.65 10.22 -5.91
N ARG A 82 -3.56 9.52 -6.52
CA ARG A 82 -3.81 9.69 -7.95
C ARG A 82 -4.82 10.79 -8.15
N PRO A 83 -4.60 11.65 -9.15
CA PRO A 83 -5.60 12.67 -9.42
C PRO A 83 -6.88 12.02 -9.91
N ALA A 84 -7.99 12.64 -9.58
CA ALA A 84 -9.27 12.14 -10.05
C ALA A 84 -9.31 12.20 -11.57
N PRO A 85 -9.88 11.20 -12.20
CA PRO A 85 -10.03 11.26 -13.65
C PRO A 85 -10.90 12.45 -14.00
N GLY A 86 -10.44 13.15 -14.95
CA GLY A 86 -10.88 14.45 -15.35
C GLY A 86 -12.29 14.66 -15.74
#